data_4475d8479c820a14dd056e2f11fd0b91
#
_entry.id   4475d8479c820a14dd056e2f11fd0b91
#
_cell.length_a   1.000
_cell.length_b   1.000
_cell.length_c   1.000
_cell.angle_alpha   90.00
_cell.angle_beta   90.00
_cell.angle_gamma   90.00
#
_symmetry.space_group_name_H-M   'P 1'
#
loop_
_entity.id
_entity.type
_entity.pdbx_description
1 polymer ?
#
loop_
_entity_poly.entity_id
_entity_poly.type
_entity_poly.pdbx_seq_one_letter_code
_entity_poly.pdbx_strand_id
1 'polypeptide(L)'
;DRYYTRRQAELLDKQIDDPNIITTFAMRYGNPSIKKMLTHLQKAGCESIVVLPLYPQYCAATTATVCDEVFRVLMKMRWQPQVQIVPRYYDHPVYIKAMVNSLERDLERLEFEPKQIVLSYHGVPKKYLQKGDPYHCQCHVTTRLIREQWPYKDIPIETTFQSRFGPQEWLQPYTDETLEGLGKQDIDSIMMACPGSVSYTHLRAHETAM
;
A
#
# COMPACT_ATOMS: atom_id res chain seq x y z
N ASP A 1 -2.51 -12.08 1.16
CA ASP A 1 -3.12 -10.92 0.47
C ASP A 1 -4.63 -11.08 0.32
N ARG A 2 -5.13 -12.17 -0.26
CA ARG A 2 -6.57 -12.41 -0.45
C ARG A 2 -7.40 -12.28 0.83
N TYR A 3 -6.90 -12.76 1.96
CA TYR A 3 -7.59 -12.67 3.24
C TYR A 3 -7.81 -11.20 3.65
N TYR A 4 -6.75 -10.40 3.60
CA TYR A 4 -6.83 -8.99 3.99
C TYR A 4 -7.67 -8.16 3.03
N THR A 5 -7.54 -8.39 1.72
CA THR A 5 -8.38 -7.70 0.72
C THR A 5 -9.86 -7.99 0.95
N ARG A 6 -10.21 -9.25 1.21
CA ARG A 6 -11.58 -9.64 1.57
C ARG A 6 -12.02 -8.96 2.84
N ARG A 7 -11.19 -8.97 3.89
CA ARG A 7 -11.51 -8.37 5.17
C ARG A 7 -11.74 -6.86 5.07
N GLN A 8 -10.97 -6.18 4.26
CA GLN A 8 -11.17 -4.74 3.98
C GLN A 8 -12.50 -4.48 3.27
N ALA A 9 -12.86 -5.30 2.28
CA ALA A 9 -14.16 -5.18 1.62
C ALA A 9 -15.34 -5.42 2.59
N GLU A 10 -15.25 -6.43 3.46
CA GLU A 10 -16.26 -6.71 4.48
C GLU A 10 -16.42 -5.56 5.50
N LEU A 11 -15.31 -4.92 5.88
CA LEU A 11 -15.33 -3.78 6.79
C LEU A 11 -15.91 -2.53 6.10
N LEU A 12 -15.57 -2.32 4.84
CA LEU A 12 -16.10 -1.23 4.03
C LEU A 12 -17.61 -1.37 3.84
N ASP A 13 -18.08 -2.58 3.52
CA ASP A 13 -19.50 -2.88 3.38
C ASP A 13 -20.29 -2.53 4.64
N LYS A 14 -19.77 -2.95 5.80
CA LYS A 14 -20.36 -2.59 7.10
C LYS A 14 -20.36 -1.10 7.40
N GLN A 15 -19.35 -0.37 6.91
CA GLN A 15 -19.23 1.06 7.12
C GLN A 15 -20.16 1.86 6.22
N ILE A 16 -20.38 1.38 4.99
CA ILE A 16 -21.30 2.00 4.02
C ILE A 16 -22.74 1.78 4.46
N ASP A 17 -23.10 0.56 4.89
CA ASP A 17 -24.40 0.15 5.39
C ASP A 17 -25.60 0.64 4.52
N ASP A 18 -25.45 0.50 3.20
CA ASP A 18 -26.47 0.88 2.21
C ASP A 18 -26.89 -0.33 1.37
N PRO A 19 -28.17 -0.76 1.42
CA PRO A 19 -28.66 -1.93 0.68
C PRO A 19 -28.61 -1.77 -0.85
N ASN A 20 -28.45 -0.55 -1.37
CA ASN A 20 -28.32 -0.28 -2.80
C ASN A 20 -26.88 -0.37 -3.30
N ILE A 21 -25.93 -0.57 -2.41
CA ILE A 21 -24.49 -0.65 -2.72
C ILE A 21 -24.00 -2.09 -2.51
N ILE A 22 -23.44 -2.68 -3.56
CA ILE A 22 -22.79 -4.00 -3.48
C ILE A 22 -21.30 -3.79 -3.32
N THR A 23 -20.78 -4.09 -2.14
CA THR A 23 -19.33 -4.08 -1.90
C THR A 23 -18.74 -5.46 -2.14
N THR A 24 -17.67 -5.53 -2.91
CA THR A 24 -16.97 -6.80 -3.18
C THR A 24 -15.48 -6.56 -3.42
N PHE A 25 -14.71 -7.62 -3.60
CA PHE A 25 -13.29 -7.52 -3.89
C PHE A 25 -12.89 -8.36 -5.09
N ALA A 26 -11.80 -7.97 -5.73
CA ALA A 26 -11.16 -8.73 -6.78
C ALA A 26 -9.64 -8.73 -6.61
N MET A 27 -8.99 -9.74 -7.13
CA MET A 27 -7.54 -9.84 -7.16
C MET A 27 -7.04 -9.53 -8.58
N ARG A 28 -5.96 -8.72 -8.67
CA ARG A 28 -5.30 -8.48 -9.96
C ARG A 28 -4.69 -9.78 -10.48
N TYR A 29 -4.07 -10.55 -9.59
CA TYR A 29 -3.53 -11.89 -9.84
C TYR A 29 -4.18 -12.87 -8.87
N GLY A 30 -4.93 -13.86 -9.41
CA GLY A 30 -5.63 -14.86 -8.59
C GLY A 30 -7.15 -14.71 -8.59
N ASN A 31 -7.80 -15.26 -7.58
CA ASN A 31 -9.27 -15.36 -7.48
C ASN A 31 -9.84 -14.67 -6.23
N PRO A 32 -11.04 -14.04 -6.34
CA PRO A 32 -11.79 -13.80 -7.57
C PRO A 32 -11.09 -12.80 -8.48
N SER A 33 -11.10 -13.05 -9.80
CA SER A 33 -10.47 -12.15 -10.77
C SER A 33 -11.31 -10.89 -11.01
N ILE A 34 -10.66 -9.81 -11.45
CA ILE A 34 -11.33 -8.56 -11.87
C ILE A 34 -12.43 -8.87 -12.90
N LYS A 35 -12.11 -9.68 -13.91
CA LYS A 35 -13.09 -10.10 -14.93
C LYS A 35 -14.33 -10.75 -14.30
N LYS A 36 -14.12 -11.71 -13.37
CA LYS A 36 -15.22 -12.42 -12.72
C LYS A 36 -16.12 -11.46 -11.95
N MET A 37 -15.52 -10.53 -11.21
CA MET A 37 -16.29 -9.62 -10.36
C MET A 37 -17.00 -8.52 -11.16
N LEU A 38 -16.38 -7.94 -12.17
CA LEU A 38 -17.04 -6.98 -13.06
C LEU A 38 -18.24 -7.62 -13.78
N THR A 39 -18.07 -8.87 -14.25
CA THR A 39 -19.19 -9.61 -14.87
C THR A 39 -20.31 -9.92 -13.86
N HIS A 40 -19.95 -10.23 -12.62
CA HIS A 40 -20.91 -10.47 -11.55
C HIS A 40 -21.74 -9.22 -11.25
N LEU A 41 -21.08 -8.08 -11.04
CA LEU A 41 -21.74 -6.80 -10.77
C LEU A 41 -22.65 -6.37 -11.93
N GLN A 42 -22.19 -6.52 -13.17
CA GLN A 42 -23.00 -6.24 -14.35
C GLN A 42 -24.27 -7.10 -14.37
N LYS A 43 -24.15 -8.41 -14.10
CA LYS A 43 -25.32 -9.32 -14.04
C LYS A 43 -26.25 -9.03 -12.87
N ALA A 44 -25.73 -8.47 -11.78
CA ALA A 44 -26.51 -8.01 -10.65
C ALA A 44 -27.25 -6.67 -10.92
N GLY A 45 -27.09 -6.09 -12.12
CA GLY A 45 -27.75 -4.85 -12.50
C GLY A 45 -27.03 -3.58 -12.07
N CYS A 46 -25.75 -3.67 -11.66
CA CYS A 46 -24.98 -2.47 -11.32
C CYS A 46 -24.68 -1.64 -12.57
N GLU A 47 -25.25 -0.47 -12.65
CA GLU A 47 -25.05 0.49 -13.74
C GLU A 47 -23.79 1.36 -13.51
N SER A 48 -23.40 1.56 -12.25
CA SER A 48 -22.22 2.32 -11.86
C SER A 48 -21.31 1.47 -10.95
N ILE A 49 -20.03 1.40 -11.27
CA ILE A 49 -19.03 0.63 -10.53
C ILE A 49 -17.88 1.54 -10.17
N VAL A 50 -17.54 1.60 -8.87
CA VAL A 50 -16.36 2.26 -8.36
C VAL A 50 -15.27 1.21 -8.10
N VAL A 51 -14.12 1.38 -8.72
CA VAL A 51 -12.93 0.52 -8.52
C VAL A 51 -11.95 1.25 -7.62
N LEU A 52 -11.67 0.68 -6.45
CA LEU A 52 -10.67 1.18 -5.50
C LEU A 52 -9.42 0.29 -5.54
N PRO A 53 -8.35 0.68 -6.27
CA PRO A 53 -7.06 -0.01 -6.16
C PRO A 53 -6.48 0.20 -4.76
N LEU A 54 -6.16 -0.90 -4.07
CA LEU A 54 -5.63 -0.83 -2.70
C LEU A 54 -4.11 -0.53 -2.68
N TYR A 55 -3.71 0.43 -3.51
CA TYR A 55 -2.35 0.96 -3.60
C TYR A 55 -2.39 2.47 -3.38
N PRO A 56 -2.00 2.97 -2.20
CA PRO A 56 -2.03 4.41 -1.92
C PRO A 56 -1.16 5.21 -2.89
N GLN A 57 0.07 4.72 -3.15
CA GLN A 57 1.00 5.30 -4.11
C GLN A 57 0.80 4.66 -5.48
N TYR A 58 0.74 5.47 -6.52
CA TYR A 58 0.66 4.99 -7.89
C TYR A 58 2.00 4.39 -8.35
N CYS A 59 1.92 3.25 -9.00
CA CYS A 59 3.03 2.67 -9.76
C CYS A 59 2.51 1.99 -11.02
N ALA A 60 3.30 2.05 -12.09
CA ALA A 60 3.00 1.33 -13.33
C ALA A 60 2.91 -0.19 -13.13
N ALA A 61 3.63 -0.74 -12.15
CA ALA A 61 3.59 -2.16 -11.80
C ALA A 61 2.39 -2.56 -10.93
N THR A 62 1.66 -1.61 -10.34
CA THR A 62 0.53 -1.88 -9.43
C THR A 62 -0.76 -1.25 -9.92
N THR A 63 -1.01 0.02 -9.62
CA THR A 63 -2.26 0.72 -9.97
C THR A 63 -2.55 0.65 -11.46
N ALA A 64 -1.54 0.91 -12.33
CA ALA A 64 -1.75 0.84 -13.76
C ALA A 64 -2.18 -0.56 -14.23
N THR A 65 -1.62 -1.63 -13.66
CA THR A 65 -2.01 -3.00 -14.05
C THR A 65 -3.45 -3.34 -13.66
N VAL A 66 -3.97 -2.75 -12.59
CA VAL A 66 -5.41 -2.87 -12.22
C VAL A 66 -6.26 -2.14 -13.25
N CYS A 67 -5.90 -0.90 -13.60
CA CYS A 67 -6.59 -0.11 -14.62
C CYS A 67 -6.62 -0.84 -15.97
N ASP A 68 -5.47 -1.33 -16.42
CA ASP A 68 -5.33 -2.08 -17.67
C ASP A 68 -6.28 -3.28 -17.71
N GLU A 69 -6.34 -4.06 -16.63
CA GLU A 69 -7.22 -5.22 -16.58
C GLU A 69 -8.70 -4.84 -16.55
N VAL A 70 -9.08 -3.79 -15.82
CA VAL A 70 -10.45 -3.26 -15.83
C VAL A 70 -10.84 -2.85 -17.25
N PHE A 71 -10.01 -2.04 -17.92
CA PHE A 71 -10.29 -1.58 -19.28
C PHE A 71 -10.32 -2.75 -20.28
N ARG A 72 -9.38 -3.70 -20.15
CA ARG A 72 -9.36 -4.91 -20.99
C ARG A 72 -10.65 -5.73 -20.87
N VAL A 73 -11.23 -5.80 -19.69
CA VAL A 73 -12.50 -6.50 -19.47
C VAL A 73 -13.65 -5.70 -20.07
N LEU A 74 -13.71 -4.38 -19.82
CA LEU A 74 -14.76 -3.50 -20.34
C LEU A 74 -14.82 -3.52 -21.88
N MET A 75 -13.67 -3.47 -22.55
CA MET A 75 -13.62 -3.52 -24.03
C MET A 75 -14.28 -4.77 -24.63
N LYS A 76 -14.44 -5.85 -23.85
CA LYS A 76 -15.07 -7.10 -24.26
C LYS A 76 -16.54 -7.20 -23.90
N MET A 77 -17.07 -6.23 -23.14
CA MET A 77 -18.47 -6.19 -22.75
C MET A 77 -19.32 -5.53 -23.84
N ARG A 78 -20.45 -6.16 -24.18
CA ARG A 78 -21.41 -5.56 -25.11
C ARG A 78 -22.09 -4.32 -24.51
N TRP A 79 -22.45 -4.39 -23.26
CA TRP A 79 -22.93 -3.27 -22.45
C TRP A 79 -21.93 -3.00 -21.34
N GLN A 80 -21.48 -1.76 -21.27
CA GLN A 80 -20.49 -1.35 -20.28
C GLN A 80 -21.18 -0.51 -19.20
N PRO A 81 -21.02 -0.87 -17.92
CA PRO A 81 -21.42 0.00 -16.82
C PRO A 81 -20.55 1.26 -16.79
N GLN A 82 -21.03 2.32 -16.19
CA GLN A 82 -20.18 3.45 -15.83
C GLN A 82 -19.11 2.97 -14.84
N VAL A 83 -17.83 3.22 -15.13
CA VAL A 83 -16.74 2.83 -14.24
C VAL A 83 -15.95 4.07 -13.83
N GLN A 84 -15.80 4.23 -12.53
CA GLN A 84 -14.91 5.22 -11.93
C GLN A 84 -13.78 4.51 -11.19
N ILE A 85 -12.54 4.88 -11.48
CA ILE A 85 -11.38 4.39 -10.75
C ILE A 85 -10.96 5.45 -9.74
N VAL A 86 -10.89 5.07 -8.47
CA VAL A 86 -10.45 5.97 -7.40
C VAL A 86 -8.99 6.35 -7.66
N PRO A 87 -8.65 7.65 -7.66
CA PRO A 87 -7.28 8.10 -7.87
C PRO A 87 -6.37 7.68 -6.69
N ARG A 88 -5.05 7.80 -6.90
CA ARG A 88 -4.06 7.65 -5.84
C ARG A 88 -4.41 8.49 -4.61
N TYR A 89 -4.17 7.94 -3.43
CA TYR A 89 -4.51 8.59 -2.15
C TYR A 89 -3.34 8.63 -1.15
N TYR A 90 -2.12 8.64 -1.68
CA TYR A 90 -0.85 8.64 -0.93
C TYR A 90 -0.69 9.84 0.02
N ASP A 91 -1.37 10.94 -0.26
CA ASP A 91 -1.36 12.21 0.50
C ASP A 91 -2.72 12.53 1.12
N HIS A 92 -3.70 11.65 1.01
CA HIS A 92 -5.04 11.91 1.53
C HIS A 92 -5.01 12.01 3.07
N PRO A 93 -5.54 13.09 3.68
CA PRO A 93 -5.42 13.32 5.13
C PRO A 93 -5.92 12.17 6.00
N VAL A 94 -7.02 11.53 5.61
CA VAL A 94 -7.58 10.38 6.34
C VAL A 94 -6.65 9.17 6.28
N TYR A 95 -6.02 8.92 5.13
CA TYR A 95 -5.02 7.85 4.99
C TYR A 95 -3.80 8.12 5.87
N ILE A 96 -3.26 9.34 5.82
CA ILE A 96 -2.10 9.73 6.64
C ILE A 96 -2.44 9.60 8.14
N LYS A 97 -3.61 10.10 8.55
CA LYS A 97 -4.07 9.95 9.95
C LYS A 97 -4.21 8.50 10.37
N ALA A 98 -4.75 7.64 9.52
CA ALA A 98 -4.85 6.22 9.79
C ALA A 98 -3.48 5.54 9.95
N MET A 99 -2.49 5.94 9.14
CA MET A 99 -1.11 5.47 9.25
C MET A 99 -0.47 5.90 10.57
N VAL A 100 -0.60 7.18 10.94
CA VAL A 100 -0.09 7.72 12.23
C VAL A 100 -0.73 6.95 13.39
N ASN A 101 -2.05 6.83 13.43
CA ASN A 101 -2.76 6.10 14.49
C ASN A 101 -2.35 4.61 14.56
N SER A 102 -2.00 3.99 13.43
CA SER A 102 -1.50 2.62 13.42
C SER A 102 -0.11 2.52 14.04
N LEU A 103 0.79 3.44 13.67
CA LEU A 103 2.14 3.50 14.24
C LEU A 103 2.11 3.78 15.74
N GLU A 104 1.24 4.70 16.22
CA GLU A 104 1.06 4.98 17.65
C GLU A 104 0.63 3.72 18.41
N ARG A 105 -0.40 3.03 17.92
CA ARG A 105 -0.89 1.77 18.52
C ARG A 105 0.17 0.68 18.56
N ASP A 106 1.00 0.59 17.53
CA ASP A 106 2.04 -0.41 17.48
C ASP A 106 3.20 -0.01 18.41
N LEU A 107 3.53 1.28 18.53
CA LEU A 107 4.49 1.82 19.49
C LEU A 107 4.08 1.49 20.94
N GLU A 108 2.81 1.68 21.29
CA GLU A 108 2.26 1.37 22.63
C GLU A 108 2.38 -0.13 23.01
N ARG A 109 2.51 -1.01 22.02
CA ARG A 109 2.63 -2.46 22.23
C ARG A 109 4.07 -2.96 22.31
N LEU A 110 5.03 -2.10 22.01
CA LEU A 110 6.44 -2.45 22.10
C LEU A 110 6.86 -2.51 23.58
N GLU A 111 7.69 -3.48 23.91
CA GLU A 111 8.30 -3.62 25.23
C GLU A 111 9.63 -2.82 25.35
N PHE A 112 9.92 -2.00 24.33
CA PHE A 112 11.12 -1.16 24.26
C PHE A 112 10.78 0.17 23.58
N GLU A 113 11.60 1.18 23.81
CA GLU A 113 11.51 2.47 23.12
C GLU A 113 12.38 2.43 21.84
N PRO A 114 11.77 2.55 20.64
CA PRO A 114 12.55 2.58 19.42
C PRO A 114 13.27 3.92 19.28
N LYS A 115 14.55 3.87 18.94
CA LYS A 115 15.37 5.04 18.62
C LYS A 115 15.09 5.61 17.23
N GLN A 116 14.47 4.80 16.35
CA GLN A 116 14.12 5.18 14.99
C GLN A 116 12.94 4.39 14.44
N ILE A 117 12.17 5.01 13.54
CA ILE A 117 11.15 4.36 12.74
C ILE A 117 11.62 4.28 11.29
N VAL A 118 11.57 3.09 10.71
CA VAL A 118 11.87 2.85 9.30
C VAL A 118 10.58 2.51 8.55
N LEU A 119 10.17 3.37 7.61
CA LEU A 119 9.05 3.11 6.71
C LEU A 119 9.60 2.47 5.43
N SER A 120 9.44 1.16 5.35
CA SER A 120 9.96 0.35 4.25
C SER A 120 8.89 0.13 3.18
N TYR A 121 9.07 0.75 2.02
CA TYR A 121 8.20 0.57 0.86
C TYR A 121 8.72 -0.54 -0.05
N HIS A 122 7.84 -1.12 -0.84
CA HIS A 122 8.29 -2.08 -1.86
C HIS A 122 9.09 -1.35 -2.93
N GLY A 123 10.32 -1.80 -3.18
CA GLY A 123 11.17 -1.22 -4.21
C GLY A 123 10.67 -1.54 -5.62
N VAL A 124 11.05 -0.69 -6.56
CA VAL A 124 10.92 -0.95 -8.00
C VAL A 124 12.21 -0.55 -8.69
N PRO A 125 12.51 -1.06 -9.90
CA PRO A 125 13.69 -0.66 -10.64
C PRO A 125 13.74 0.86 -10.85
N LYS A 126 14.90 1.48 -10.63
CA LYS A 126 15.14 2.93 -10.78
C LYS A 126 14.71 3.48 -12.15
N LYS A 127 14.75 2.65 -13.19
CA LYS A 127 14.26 3.00 -14.51
C LYS A 127 12.78 3.44 -14.55
N TYR A 128 11.96 3.03 -13.55
CA TYR A 128 10.57 3.49 -13.47
C TYR A 128 10.54 4.99 -13.17
N LEU A 129 11.29 5.43 -12.17
CA LEU A 129 11.44 6.86 -11.86
C LEU A 129 11.97 7.65 -13.07
N GLN A 130 12.99 7.12 -13.74
CA GLN A 130 13.56 7.76 -14.96
C GLN A 130 12.55 7.88 -16.10
N LYS A 131 11.55 7.00 -16.16
CA LYS A 131 10.45 7.04 -17.13
C LYS A 131 9.25 7.87 -16.67
N GLY A 132 9.36 8.56 -15.54
CA GLY A 132 8.31 9.45 -15.04
C GLY A 132 7.28 8.77 -14.13
N ASP A 133 7.53 7.53 -13.65
CA ASP A 133 6.66 6.91 -12.65
C ASP A 133 6.75 7.69 -11.34
N PRO A 134 5.63 8.16 -10.76
CA PRO A 134 5.64 9.03 -9.60
C PRO A 134 5.83 8.28 -8.26
N TYR A 135 5.92 6.95 -8.27
CA TYR A 135 5.91 6.09 -7.09
C TYR A 135 6.92 6.53 -6.03
N HIS A 136 8.18 6.74 -6.43
CA HIS A 136 9.25 7.18 -5.53
C HIS A 136 8.87 8.48 -4.80
N CYS A 137 8.46 9.50 -5.56
CA CYS A 137 8.08 10.79 -4.99
C CYS A 137 6.87 10.66 -4.05
N GLN A 138 5.88 9.84 -4.41
CA GLN A 138 4.68 9.64 -3.59
C GLN A 138 4.99 8.90 -2.28
N CYS A 139 5.91 7.93 -2.27
CA CYS A 139 6.39 7.30 -1.03
C CYS A 139 7.03 8.32 -0.09
N HIS A 140 7.90 9.18 -0.62
CA HIS A 140 8.53 10.24 0.16
C HIS A 140 7.53 11.29 0.69
N VAL A 141 6.53 11.65 -0.10
CA VAL A 141 5.45 12.55 0.36
C VAL A 141 4.64 11.89 1.48
N THR A 142 4.27 10.62 1.36
CA THR A 142 3.58 9.88 2.42
C THR A 142 4.40 9.90 3.71
N THR A 143 5.69 9.57 3.65
CA THR A 143 6.57 9.60 4.83
C THR A 143 6.67 11.01 5.43
N ARG A 144 6.83 12.04 4.59
CA ARG A 144 6.88 13.43 5.06
C ARG A 144 5.62 13.83 5.81
N LEU A 145 4.43 13.52 5.25
CA LEU A 145 3.15 13.84 5.87
C LEU A 145 2.93 13.06 7.18
N ILE A 146 3.35 11.79 7.24
CA ILE A 146 3.35 11.02 8.49
C ILE A 146 4.25 11.71 9.52
N ARG A 147 5.47 12.09 9.15
CA ARG A 147 6.44 12.77 10.03
C ARG A 147 5.90 14.11 10.55
N GLU A 148 5.22 14.88 9.71
CA GLU A 148 4.60 16.15 10.10
C GLU A 148 3.53 15.95 11.19
N GLN A 149 2.74 14.87 11.12
CA GLN A 149 1.69 14.54 12.08
C GLN A 149 2.17 13.66 13.25
N TRP A 150 3.40 13.11 13.19
CA TRP A 150 3.95 12.23 14.21
C TRP A 150 4.19 13.02 15.52
N PRO A 151 3.61 12.58 16.66
CA PRO A 151 3.69 13.35 17.90
C PRO A 151 5.05 13.25 18.60
N TYR A 152 5.77 12.13 18.44
CA TYR A 152 7.04 11.84 19.12
C TYR A 152 8.22 12.35 18.29
N LYS A 153 8.54 13.64 18.41
CA LYS A 153 9.53 14.30 17.55
C LYS A 153 10.97 13.82 17.78
N ASP A 154 11.23 13.21 18.92
CA ASP A 154 12.54 12.64 19.25
C ASP A 154 12.82 11.30 18.54
N ILE A 155 11.79 10.67 17.97
CA ILE A 155 11.91 9.44 17.19
C ILE A 155 11.91 9.78 15.69
N PRO A 156 13.06 9.79 15.02
CA PRO A 156 13.12 10.09 13.59
C PRO A 156 12.46 9.01 12.74
N ILE A 157 11.88 9.41 11.62
CA ILE A 157 11.22 8.50 10.66
C ILE A 157 11.95 8.59 9.33
N GLU A 158 12.34 7.44 8.77
CA GLU A 158 13.08 7.35 7.52
C GLU A 158 12.33 6.53 6.46
N THR A 159 12.48 6.93 5.18
CA THR A 159 11.96 6.19 4.03
C THR A 159 13.03 5.24 3.51
N THR A 160 12.66 3.98 3.32
CA THR A 160 13.53 2.98 2.67
C THR A 160 12.74 2.15 1.67
N PHE A 161 13.46 1.40 0.83
CA PHE A 161 12.88 0.52 -0.19
C PHE A 161 13.43 -0.89 -0.04
N GLN A 162 12.54 -1.88 -0.01
CA GLN A 162 12.85 -3.30 0.15
C GLN A 162 12.63 -4.10 -1.14
N SER A 163 12.99 -5.39 -1.08
CA SER A 163 12.65 -6.38 -2.10
C SER A 163 13.34 -6.16 -3.45
N ARG A 164 14.56 -5.61 -3.46
CA ARG A 164 15.37 -5.53 -4.68
C ARG A 164 15.68 -6.93 -5.22
N PHE A 165 15.63 -7.07 -6.52
CA PHE A 165 15.85 -8.34 -7.21
C PHE A 165 16.62 -8.17 -8.51
N GLY A 166 17.57 -9.08 -8.76
CA GLY A 166 18.37 -9.11 -9.99
C GLY A 166 19.40 -7.99 -10.10
N PRO A 167 20.09 -7.85 -11.26
CA PRO A 167 21.26 -6.98 -11.41
C PRO A 167 20.93 -5.50 -11.66
N GLN A 168 19.67 -5.15 -11.75
CA GLN A 168 19.25 -3.76 -12.02
C GLN A 168 19.41 -2.90 -10.76
N GLU A 169 19.64 -1.61 -10.95
CA GLU A 169 19.55 -0.64 -9.88
C GLU A 169 18.07 -0.40 -9.52
N TRP A 170 17.77 -0.45 -8.24
CA TRP A 170 16.45 -0.22 -7.66
C TRP A 170 16.38 1.12 -6.93
N LEU A 171 15.15 1.52 -6.53
CA LEU A 171 14.97 2.71 -5.71
C LEU A 171 15.71 2.60 -4.38
N GLN A 172 16.31 3.69 -3.97
CA GLN A 172 17.10 3.81 -2.75
C GLN A 172 16.48 4.85 -1.80
N PRO A 173 16.88 4.87 -0.49
CA PRO A 173 17.84 3.96 0.16
C PRO A 173 17.31 2.53 0.33
N TYR A 174 18.18 1.54 0.29
CA TYR A 174 17.80 0.15 0.51
C TYR A 174 17.58 -0.14 1.99
N THR A 175 16.51 -0.87 2.33
CA THR A 175 16.15 -1.17 3.72
C THR A 175 17.25 -1.95 4.45
N ASP A 176 17.80 -2.99 3.83
CA ASP A 176 18.86 -3.82 4.40
C ASP A 176 20.12 -3.00 4.71
N GLU A 177 20.61 -2.22 3.75
CA GLU A 177 21.80 -1.36 3.93
C GLU A 177 21.56 -0.25 4.99
N THR A 178 20.34 0.30 5.02
CA THR A 178 19.97 1.28 6.06
C THR A 178 20.01 0.66 7.45
N LEU A 179 19.43 -0.54 7.63
CA LEU A 179 19.44 -1.22 8.92
C LEU A 179 20.86 -1.57 9.38
N GLU A 180 21.71 -2.05 8.47
CA GLU A 180 23.12 -2.29 8.77
C GLU A 180 23.87 -1.00 9.18
N GLY A 181 23.57 0.10 8.47
CA GLY A 181 24.13 1.42 8.78
C GLY A 181 23.72 1.94 10.16
N LEU A 182 22.46 1.75 10.54
CA LEU A 182 21.93 2.12 11.85
C LEU A 182 22.59 1.30 12.97
N GLY A 183 22.76 -0.01 12.77
CA GLY A 183 23.45 -0.86 13.73
C GLY A 183 24.91 -0.46 13.96
N LYS A 184 25.59 0.04 12.92
CA LYS A 184 26.98 0.58 13.05
C LYS A 184 27.04 1.92 13.79
N GLN A 185 25.91 2.60 13.96
CA GLN A 185 25.76 3.86 14.70
C GLN A 185 25.21 3.64 16.13
N ASP A 186 25.25 2.40 16.62
CA ASP A 186 24.71 2.00 17.93
C ASP A 186 23.19 2.30 18.09
N ILE A 187 22.46 2.34 16.99
CA ILE A 187 21.00 2.37 16.99
C ILE A 187 20.50 0.92 17.03
N ASP A 188 20.23 0.44 18.23
CA ASP A 188 19.96 -0.96 18.55
C ASP A 188 18.47 -1.31 18.62
N SER A 189 17.61 -0.30 18.56
CA SER A 189 16.16 -0.46 18.69
C SER A 189 15.41 0.32 17.61
N ILE A 190 14.71 -0.41 16.75
CA ILE A 190 14.04 0.14 15.55
C ILE A 190 12.62 -0.40 15.46
N MET A 191 11.68 0.49 15.17
CA MET A 191 10.33 0.11 14.73
C MET A 191 10.26 0.16 13.21
N MET A 192 9.83 -0.93 12.57
CA MET A 192 9.68 -0.97 11.12
C MET A 192 8.22 -1.14 10.72
N ALA A 193 7.77 -0.37 9.73
CA ALA A 193 6.45 -0.48 9.15
C ALA A 193 6.47 -0.40 7.62
N CYS A 194 5.45 -0.97 6.97
CA CYS A 194 5.34 -1.05 5.52
C CYS A 194 4.08 -0.33 5.01
N PRO A 195 4.09 0.99 4.81
CA PRO A 195 2.88 1.78 4.57
C PRO A 195 2.17 1.52 3.25
N GLY A 196 2.78 0.85 2.32
CA GLY A 196 2.23 0.61 0.97
C GLY A 196 1.70 -0.80 0.75
N SER A 197 1.75 -1.69 1.75
CA SER A 197 1.38 -3.09 1.56
C SER A 197 0.72 -3.69 2.79
N VAL A 198 -0.49 -4.20 2.60
CA VAL A 198 -1.23 -4.90 3.66
C VAL A 198 -0.59 -6.24 4.03
N SER A 199 0.11 -6.87 3.11
CA SER A 199 0.73 -8.19 3.34
C SER A 199 2.01 -8.15 4.17
N TYR A 200 2.64 -6.98 4.27
CA TYR A 200 3.90 -6.82 5.01
C TYR A 200 3.73 -6.36 6.46
N THR A 201 2.54 -6.05 6.90
CA THR A 201 2.26 -5.72 8.32
C THR A 201 2.50 -6.90 9.27
N HIS A 202 2.84 -8.08 8.73
CA HIS A 202 3.16 -9.30 9.49
C HIS A 202 4.61 -9.77 9.33
N LEU A 203 5.48 -9.01 8.73
CA LEU A 203 6.92 -9.21 8.93
C LEU A 203 7.24 -8.78 10.37
N ARG A 204 6.95 -9.68 11.30
CA ARG A 204 7.36 -9.55 12.68
C ARG A 204 8.89 -9.44 12.71
N ALA A 205 9.39 -8.61 13.58
CA ALA A 205 10.80 -8.51 13.96
C ALA A 205 11.36 -9.81 14.57
N HIS A 206 11.13 -10.96 13.93
CA HIS A 206 11.61 -12.27 14.38
C HIS A 206 12.81 -12.78 13.57
N GLU A 207 13.30 -12.03 12.58
CA GLU A 207 14.41 -12.48 11.73
C GLU A 207 15.72 -11.69 11.92
N THR A 208 15.83 -10.90 12.97
CA THR A 208 17.10 -10.21 13.28
C THR A 208 17.61 -10.56 14.67
N ALA A 209 17.71 -11.86 14.94
CA ALA A 209 18.52 -12.35 16.04
C ALA A 209 19.45 -13.45 15.49
N MET A 210 20.49 -13.05 14.79
CA MET A 210 21.76 -13.77 14.66
C MET A 210 22.87 -12.82 14.27
#